data_cd034ad08599c6d1500647dc27f07541
#
_entry.id   cd034ad08599c6d1500647dc27f07541
#
_cell.length_a   1.000
_cell.length_b   1.000
_cell.length_c   1.000
_cell.angle_alpha   90.00
_cell.angle_beta   90.00
_cell.angle_gamma   90.00
#
_symmetry.space_group_name_H-M   'P 1'
#
loop_
_entity.id
_entity.type
_entity.pdbx_description
1 polymer ?
#
loop_
_entity_poly.entity_id
_entity_poly.type
_entity_poly.pdbx_seq_one_letter_code
_entity_poly.pdbx_strand_id
1 'polypeptide(L)'
;MSVSKGLRAVARSPSAQKGLTAEMLVEAGYPAAGTETGESFARKLSAVDRCIEILSDSMGKLPCFIMDSRTRERVDLPILRLLNVRPNEAMTPFIRKKVLETSRLVNGNGYDWIVRDQIGRAHV
;
A
#
# COMPACT_ATOMS: atom_id res chain seq x y z
N MET A 1 7.77 21.89 58.29
CA MET A 1 7.18 22.84 57.33
C MET A 1 7.13 22.18 55.98
N SER A 2 6.00 21.66 55.63
CA SER A 2 5.77 20.93 54.35
C SER A 2 4.94 21.82 53.43
N VAL A 3 5.49 22.19 52.30
CA VAL A 3 4.78 22.96 51.28
C VAL A 3 4.41 22.00 50.16
N SER A 4 3.22 21.44 50.23
CA SER A 4 2.59 20.73 49.13
C SER A 4 2.04 21.75 48.14
N LYS A 5 2.77 22.02 47.04
CA LYS A 5 2.23 22.73 45.90
C LYS A 5 1.26 21.83 45.16
N GLY A 6 -0.04 22.10 45.38
CA GLY A 6 -1.12 21.48 44.60
C GLY A 6 -1.00 21.82 43.12
N LEU A 7 -0.81 20.81 42.30
CA LEU A 7 -1.00 20.85 40.86
C LEU A 7 -2.49 21.11 40.57
N ARG A 8 -2.82 22.35 40.22
CA ARG A 8 -4.14 22.66 39.70
C ARG A 8 -4.29 21.97 38.36
N ALA A 9 -5.09 20.93 38.33
CA ALA A 9 -5.59 20.38 37.09
C ALA A 9 -6.36 21.48 36.35
N VAL A 10 -5.83 21.93 35.23
CA VAL A 10 -6.55 22.81 34.34
C VAL A 10 -7.68 21.96 33.73
N ALA A 11 -8.88 22.14 34.28
CA ALA A 11 -10.09 21.58 33.68
C ALA A 11 -10.25 22.18 32.29
N ARG A 12 -9.96 21.40 31.25
CA ARG A 12 -10.29 21.73 29.87
C ARG A 12 -11.80 21.88 29.77
N SER A 13 -12.26 23.04 29.34
CA SER A 13 -13.66 23.30 29.10
C SER A 13 -14.25 22.30 28.09
N PRO A 14 -15.46 21.79 28.33
CA PRO A 14 -16.09 20.79 27.46
C PRO A 14 -16.40 21.26 26.03
N SER A 15 -16.28 22.56 25.76
CA SER A 15 -16.51 23.13 24.44
C SER A 15 -15.34 22.97 23.45
N ALA A 16 -14.15 22.54 23.90
CA ALA A 16 -12.98 22.38 23.03
C ALA A 16 -12.79 20.94 22.51
N GLN A 17 -13.64 20.01 22.88
CA GLN A 17 -13.57 18.61 22.45
C GLN A 17 -14.75 18.22 21.54
N LYS A 18 -14.93 18.91 20.44
CA LYS A 18 -15.54 18.28 19.25
C LYS A 18 -14.47 17.49 18.49
N GLY A 19 -13.69 16.70 19.21
CA GLY A 19 -12.90 15.65 18.62
C GLY A 19 -13.85 14.52 18.20
N LEU A 20 -13.55 13.87 17.10
CA LEU A 20 -14.20 12.66 16.65
C LEU A 20 -14.28 11.67 17.84
N THR A 21 -15.51 11.37 18.27
CA THR A 21 -15.71 10.34 19.29
C THR A 21 -15.54 8.96 18.69
N ALA A 22 -15.18 7.95 19.49
CA ALA A 22 -15.05 6.57 19.03
C ALA A 22 -16.33 6.08 18.34
N GLU A 23 -17.51 6.50 18.82
CA GLU A 23 -18.81 6.16 18.24
C GLU A 23 -18.98 6.75 16.84
N MET A 24 -18.60 8.01 16.63
CA MET A 24 -18.65 8.65 15.31
C MET A 24 -17.67 7.98 14.32
N LEU A 25 -16.54 7.49 14.82
CA LEU A 25 -15.60 6.75 14.00
C LEU A 25 -16.17 5.40 13.58
N VAL A 26 -16.82 4.67 14.48
CA VAL A 26 -17.48 3.39 14.17
C VAL A 26 -18.63 3.59 13.18
N GLU A 27 -19.45 4.65 13.36
CA GLU A 27 -20.51 4.99 12.42
C GLU A 27 -19.99 5.38 11.04
N ALA A 28 -18.82 6.03 10.99
CA ALA A 28 -18.09 6.33 9.74
C ALA A 28 -17.38 5.09 9.14
N GLY A 29 -17.52 3.90 9.73
CA GLY A 29 -16.95 2.65 9.23
C GLY A 29 -15.55 2.32 9.75
N TYR A 30 -15.05 3.05 10.76
CA TYR A 30 -13.79 2.69 11.41
C TYR A 30 -14.03 1.61 12.48
N PRO A 31 -13.16 0.57 12.60
CA PRO A 31 -13.34 -0.45 13.63
C PRO A 31 -13.20 0.16 15.02
N ALA A 32 -13.97 -0.36 15.96
CA ALA A 32 -13.73 -0.10 17.36
C ALA A 32 -12.32 -0.58 17.76
N ALA A 33 -11.69 0.09 18.72
CA ALA A 33 -10.39 -0.30 19.22
C ALA A 33 -10.41 -1.79 19.67
N GLY A 34 -9.52 -2.61 19.09
CA GLY A 34 -9.48 -4.06 19.35
C GLY A 34 -10.23 -4.94 18.34
N THR A 35 -10.87 -4.38 17.33
CA THR A 35 -11.47 -5.16 16.24
C THR A 35 -10.41 -5.51 15.21
N GLU A 36 -10.43 -6.75 14.70
CA GLU A 36 -9.49 -7.19 13.67
C GLU A 36 -9.64 -6.32 12.40
N THR A 37 -8.55 -5.69 12.02
CA THR A 37 -8.46 -4.92 10.78
C THR A 37 -7.93 -5.82 9.67
N GLY A 38 -8.82 -6.51 8.98
CA GLY A 38 -8.46 -7.29 7.81
C GLY A 38 -8.35 -6.44 6.54
N GLU A 39 -7.73 -7.00 5.49
CA GLU A 39 -7.63 -6.39 4.15
C GLU A 39 -8.99 -5.86 3.66
N SER A 40 -10.04 -6.67 3.79
CA SER A 40 -11.40 -6.33 3.38
C SER A 40 -11.96 -5.11 4.11
N PHE A 41 -11.54 -4.90 5.37
CA PHE A 41 -11.96 -3.75 6.16
C PHE A 41 -11.20 -2.49 5.75
N ALA A 42 -9.87 -2.57 5.61
CA ALA A 42 -9.05 -1.43 5.20
C ALA A 42 -9.54 -0.84 3.87
N ARG A 43 -9.93 -1.70 2.92
CA ARG A 43 -10.47 -1.28 1.61
C ARG A 43 -11.89 -0.72 1.65
N LYS A 44 -12.65 -0.96 2.72
CA LYS A 44 -13.97 -0.33 2.91
C LYS A 44 -13.87 1.15 3.29
N LEU A 45 -12.73 1.57 3.82
CA LEU A 45 -12.48 2.97 4.10
C LEU A 45 -12.12 3.69 2.79
N SER A 46 -13.02 4.52 2.31
CA SER A 46 -12.86 5.21 1.02
C SER A 46 -11.56 6.01 0.91
N ALA A 47 -11.10 6.61 1.99
CA ALA A 47 -9.85 7.36 2.03
C ALA A 47 -8.64 6.43 1.88
N VAL A 48 -8.63 5.27 2.54
CA VAL A 48 -7.55 4.28 2.46
C VAL A 48 -7.52 3.65 1.08
N ASP A 49 -8.66 3.23 0.56
CA ASP A 49 -8.76 2.65 -0.78
C ASP A 49 -8.28 3.65 -1.85
N ARG A 50 -8.66 4.91 -1.73
CA ARG A 50 -8.18 5.97 -2.63
C ARG A 50 -6.67 6.19 -2.56
N CYS A 51 -6.06 6.15 -1.38
CA CYS A 51 -4.61 6.22 -1.22
C CYS A 51 -3.92 5.02 -1.90
N ILE A 52 -4.44 3.82 -1.70
CA ILE A 52 -3.92 2.60 -2.34
C ILE A 52 -4.00 2.71 -3.87
N GLU A 53 -5.13 3.19 -4.40
CA GLU A 53 -5.29 3.41 -5.85
C GLU A 53 -4.26 4.39 -6.40
N ILE A 54 -4.11 5.56 -5.79
CA ILE A 54 -3.16 6.59 -6.26
C ILE A 54 -1.73 6.07 -6.25
N LEU A 55 -1.31 5.39 -5.18
CA LEU A 55 0.04 4.85 -5.07
C LEU A 55 0.29 3.73 -6.08
N SER A 56 -0.66 2.78 -6.20
CA SER A 56 -0.53 1.66 -7.13
C SER A 56 -0.58 2.10 -8.59
N ASP A 57 -1.40 3.08 -8.94
CA ASP A 57 -1.44 3.66 -10.28
C ASP A 57 -0.14 4.41 -10.61
N SER A 58 0.42 5.11 -9.65
CA SER A 58 1.70 5.81 -9.83
C SER A 58 2.83 4.82 -10.10
N MET A 59 2.91 3.73 -9.34
CA MET A 59 3.87 2.65 -9.57
C MET A 59 3.64 1.93 -10.91
N GLY A 60 2.39 1.72 -11.29
CA GLY A 60 2.03 1.10 -12.57
C GLY A 60 2.57 1.85 -13.78
N LYS A 61 2.65 3.19 -13.70
CA LYS A 61 3.13 4.06 -14.78
C LYS A 61 4.65 4.10 -14.92
N LEU A 62 5.41 3.69 -13.90
CA LEU A 62 6.87 3.77 -13.94
C LEU A 62 7.44 2.68 -14.85
N PRO A 63 8.33 3.04 -15.80
CA PRO A 63 9.05 2.06 -16.59
C PRO A 63 10.11 1.33 -15.75
N CYS A 64 10.33 0.04 -16.02
CA CYS A 64 11.41 -0.72 -15.43
C CYS A 64 12.65 -0.68 -16.32
N PHE A 65 13.81 -0.54 -15.72
CA PHE A 65 15.11 -0.59 -16.40
C PHE A 65 16.00 -1.60 -15.69
N ILE A 66 16.83 -2.29 -16.48
CA ILE A 66 17.89 -3.12 -15.94
C ILE A 66 19.20 -2.36 -16.14
N MET A 67 19.98 -2.28 -15.07
CA MET A 67 21.28 -1.63 -15.07
C MET A 67 22.33 -2.60 -14.62
N ASP A 68 23.50 -2.58 -15.27
CA ASP A 68 24.67 -3.28 -14.79
C ASP A 68 25.11 -2.67 -13.45
N SER A 69 25.36 -3.51 -12.46
CA SER A 69 25.75 -3.06 -11.12
C SER A 69 27.12 -2.40 -11.08
N ARG A 70 28.00 -2.73 -12.02
CA ARG A 70 29.39 -2.26 -12.07
C ARG A 70 29.55 -1.02 -12.96
N THR A 71 28.98 -1.04 -14.17
CA THR A 71 29.14 0.06 -15.14
C THR A 71 28.05 1.12 -15.00
N ARG A 72 26.95 0.82 -14.31
CA ARG A 72 25.76 1.67 -14.23
C ARG A 72 25.12 1.97 -15.60
N GLU A 73 25.44 1.21 -16.60
CA GLU A 73 24.87 1.33 -17.94
C GLU A 73 23.58 0.53 -18.03
N ARG A 74 22.67 0.98 -18.89
CA ARG A 74 21.43 0.23 -19.17
C ARG A 74 21.75 -0.98 -20.03
N VAL A 75 21.24 -2.13 -19.59
CA VAL A 75 21.38 -3.40 -20.31
C VAL A 75 20.02 -3.78 -20.86
N ASP A 76 19.96 -4.08 -22.15
CA ASP A 76 18.74 -4.60 -22.77
C ASP A 76 18.75 -6.12 -22.72
N LEU A 77 17.93 -6.66 -21.81
CA LEU A 77 17.75 -8.09 -21.65
C LEU A 77 16.34 -8.50 -22.06
N PRO A 78 16.14 -9.73 -22.57
CA PRO A 78 14.81 -10.23 -22.97
C PRO A 78 13.74 -10.13 -21.88
N ILE A 79 14.14 -10.15 -20.61
CA ILE A 79 13.24 -10.00 -19.47
C ILE A 79 12.58 -8.60 -19.43
N LEU A 80 13.21 -7.56 -19.97
CA LEU A 80 12.63 -6.22 -20.06
C LEU A 80 11.35 -6.21 -20.89
N ARG A 81 11.27 -7.05 -21.91
CA ARG A 81 10.08 -7.21 -22.73
C ARG A 81 8.92 -7.75 -21.90
N LEU A 82 9.22 -8.71 -21.04
CA LEU A 82 8.23 -9.28 -20.11
C LEU A 82 7.73 -8.23 -19.10
N LEU A 83 8.64 -7.41 -18.57
CA LEU A 83 8.31 -6.43 -17.54
C LEU A 83 7.57 -5.19 -18.09
N ASN A 84 7.92 -4.74 -19.30
CA ASN A 84 7.44 -3.47 -19.84
C ASN A 84 6.47 -3.60 -21.03
N VAL A 85 6.42 -4.74 -21.72
CA VAL A 85 5.60 -4.89 -22.93
C VAL A 85 4.47 -5.90 -22.72
N ARG A 86 4.79 -7.14 -22.34
CA ARG A 86 3.79 -8.20 -22.20
C ARG A 86 4.20 -9.21 -21.14
N PRO A 87 3.74 -9.04 -19.90
CA PRO A 87 4.04 -9.99 -18.82
C PRO A 87 3.40 -11.37 -19.07
N ASN A 88 2.13 -11.38 -19.48
CA ASN A 88 1.38 -12.58 -19.85
C ASN A 88 0.29 -12.27 -20.86
N GLU A 89 -0.55 -13.26 -21.22
CA GLU A 89 -1.62 -13.06 -22.19
C GLU A 89 -2.81 -12.25 -21.65
N ALA A 90 -3.02 -12.28 -20.34
CA ALA A 90 -4.17 -11.69 -19.68
C ALA A 90 -3.93 -10.30 -19.11
N MET A 91 -2.67 -9.93 -18.85
CA MET A 91 -2.35 -8.69 -18.12
C MET A 91 -1.43 -7.78 -18.93
N THR A 92 -1.68 -6.48 -18.83
CA THR A 92 -0.73 -5.46 -19.26
C THR A 92 0.34 -5.22 -18.19
N PRO A 93 1.52 -4.67 -18.55
CA PRO A 93 2.55 -4.32 -17.56
C PRO A 93 2.06 -3.36 -16.48
N PHE A 94 1.17 -2.45 -16.84
CA PHE A 94 0.53 -1.52 -15.90
C PHE A 94 -0.29 -2.27 -14.85
N ILE A 95 -1.20 -3.14 -15.29
CA ILE A 95 -2.08 -3.91 -14.40
C ILE A 95 -1.25 -4.82 -13.48
N ARG A 96 -0.23 -5.50 -14.01
CA ARG A 96 0.65 -6.34 -13.19
C ARG A 96 1.33 -5.55 -12.07
N LYS A 97 1.93 -4.40 -12.41
CA LYS A 97 2.59 -3.53 -11.41
C LYS A 97 1.61 -2.99 -10.39
N LYS A 98 0.42 -2.59 -10.84
CA LYS A 98 -0.66 -2.12 -9.97
C LYS A 98 -1.10 -3.19 -8.97
N VAL A 99 -1.34 -4.42 -9.43
CA VAL A 99 -1.75 -5.54 -8.56
C VAL A 99 -0.65 -5.87 -7.54
N LEU A 100 0.60 -5.95 -8.00
CA LEU A 100 1.74 -6.23 -7.12
C LEU A 100 1.89 -5.15 -6.04
N GLU A 101 1.78 -3.89 -6.41
CA GLU A 101 1.88 -2.77 -5.47
C GLU A 101 0.68 -2.72 -4.52
N THR A 102 -0.53 -2.98 -5.01
CA THR A 102 -1.72 -3.10 -4.16
C THR A 102 -1.53 -4.18 -3.11
N SER A 103 -1.05 -5.37 -3.51
CA SER A 103 -0.76 -6.46 -2.58
C SER A 103 0.30 -6.06 -1.55
N ARG A 104 1.35 -5.36 -1.97
CA ARG A 104 2.40 -4.86 -1.07
C ARG A 104 1.86 -3.85 -0.07
N LEU A 105 1.00 -2.93 -0.50
CA LEU A 105 0.42 -1.90 0.37
C LEU A 105 -0.55 -2.49 1.39
N VAL A 106 -1.33 -3.48 1.00
CA VAL A 106 -2.37 -4.07 1.85
C VAL A 106 -1.82 -5.18 2.75
N ASN A 107 -0.99 -6.07 2.21
CA ASN A 107 -0.48 -7.26 2.89
C ASN A 107 0.98 -7.14 3.35
N GLY A 108 1.64 -6.02 3.03
CA GLY A 108 3.06 -5.82 3.30
C GLY A 108 4.00 -6.49 2.29
N ASN A 109 3.51 -7.46 1.49
CA ASN A 109 4.28 -8.20 0.50
C ASN A 109 3.50 -8.36 -0.80
N GLY A 110 4.23 -8.44 -1.92
CA GLY A 110 3.70 -8.78 -3.22
C GLY A 110 4.61 -9.81 -3.89
N TYR A 111 4.03 -10.85 -4.46
CA TYR A 111 4.76 -11.94 -5.09
C TYR A 111 4.28 -12.16 -6.51
N ASP A 112 5.24 -12.38 -7.41
CA ASP A 112 4.98 -12.83 -8.77
C ASP A 112 5.42 -14.28 -8.91
N TRP A 113 4.59 -15.11 -9.51
CA TRP A 113 4.93 -16.47 -9.86
C TRP A 113 5.41 -16.52 -11.31
N ILE A 114 6.66 -16.86 -11.51
CA ILE A 114 7.23 -17.01 -12.85
C ILE A 114 6.99 -18.43 -13.33
N VAL A 115 6.08 -18.58 -14.29
CA VAL A 115 5.85 -19.84 -14.99
C VAL A 115 6.78 -19.93 -16.19
N ARG A 116 7.47 -21.05 -16.35
CA ARG A 116 8.30 -21.34 -17.53
C ARG A 116 7.61 -22.40 -18.37
N ASP A 117 7.50 -22.16 -19.66
CA ASP A 117 7.05 -23.18 -20.59
C ASP A 117 8.12 -24.27 -20.78
N GLN A 118 7.76 -25.35 -21.49
CA GLN A 118 8.70 -26.47 -21.76
C GLN A 118 9.92 -26.04 -22.60
N ILE A 119 9.87 -24.87 -23.25
CA ILE A 119 10.97 -24.29 -24.03
C ILE A 119 11.77 -23.30 -23.21
N GLY A 120 11.45 -23.13 -21.90
CA GLY A 120 12.14 -22.23 -20.98
C GLY A 120 11.77 -20.74 -21.10
N ARG A 121 10.71 -20.39 -21.85
CA ARG A 121 10.20 -19.02 -21.90
C ARG A 121 9.50 -18.70 -20.60
N ALA A 122 9.81 -17.54 -20.03
CA ALA A 122 9.18 -17.08 -18.81
C ALA A 122 7.88 -16.33 -19.13
N HIS A 123 6.83 -16.61 -18.33
CA HIS A 123 5.57 -15.86 -18.27
C HIS A 123 5.36 -15.42 -16.82
N VAL A 124 4.78 -14.26 -16.62
CA VAL A 124 4.49 -13.70 -15.28
C VAL A 124 3.01 -13.43 -15.14
#